data_68b416666c792eb5d31c7e6e59b34e14
#
_entry.id   68b416666c792eb5d31c7e6e59b34e14
#
_cell.length_a   1.000
_cell.length_b   1.000
_cell.length_c   1.000
_cell.angle_alpha   90.00
_cell.angle_beta   90.00
_cell.angle_gamma   90.00
#
_symmetry.space_group_name_H-M   'P 1'
#
loop_
_entity.id
_entity.type
_entity.pdbx_description
1 polymer ?
#
loop_
_entity_poly.entity_id
_entity_poly.type
_entity_poly.pdbx_seq_one_letter_code
_entity_poly.pdbx_strand_id
1 'polypeptide(L)'
;MENLIDIMQLSTEEIDELVKTGCDIMEHPAEYAHKCDGKILATLFFEPSTRTRLSFESAMLSLGGQVLGFSSAASSSASKGESVADTIRVVSAYCDIIAMRHPKEGAPLVATQHSLVPVINAGDGGHNHPTQTLTDLITIHKEKGHFDNLTIGFCGDLKFGRTVHSLVAAMSRYTGVRFVFVSPEELKLPRYVKEQYVKSKNMPYTQSTCLEEVMPELDILYMTRVQKERFFNEEDYLRLKDSYILTPEKLENAKEDLRILHPLPRVNEISVAVDEDPRACYFKQAQNGRYIRMALIMKLLGIQ
;
A
#
# COMPACT_ATOMS: atom_id res chain seq x y z
N MET A 1 17.93 5.53 -7.38
CA MET A 1 17.36 4.35 -6.64
C MET A 1 17.44 3.14 -7.57
N GLU A 2 17.97 2.01 -7.11
CA GLU A 2 18.10 0.80 -7.95
C GLU A 2 16.94 -0.20 -7.72
N ASN A 3 16.35 -0.20 -6.53
CA ASN A 3 15.26 -1.12 -6.12
C ASN A 3 14.32 -0.42 -5.16
N LEU A 4 13.09 -0.92 -4.99
CA LEU A 4 12.17 -0.48 -3.93
C LEU A 4 11.68 -1.68 -3.12
N ILE A 5 12.25 -1.89 -1.94
CA ILE A 5 11.92 -3.00 -1.03
C ILE A 5 11.13 -2.50 0.18
N ASP A 6 11.47 -1.31 0.68
CA ASP A 6 10.82 -0.66 1.81
C ASP A 6 10.57 0.82 1.49
N ILE A 7 9.43 1.37 1.95
CA ILE A 7 9.10 2.79 1.78
C ILE A 7 10.14 3.73 2.41
N MET A 8 10.83 3.25 3.45
CA MET A 8 11.87 4.01 4.14
C MET A 8 13.17 4.18 3.34
N GLN A 9 13.32 3.48 2.20
CA GLN A 9 14.41 3.70 1.25
C GLN A 9 14.25 4.99 0.46
N LEU A 10 13.02 5.51 0.36
CA LEU A 10 12.74 6.80 -0.30
C LEU A 10 12.86 7.94 0.71
N SER A 11 13.49 9.03 0.32
CA SER A 11 13.39 10.29 1.06
C SER A 11 11.99 10.90 0.90
N THR A 12 11.65 11.92 1.69
CA THR A 12 10.39 12.66 1.53
C THR A 12 10.34 13.37 0.19
N GLU A 13 11.45 13.93 -0.26
CA GLU A 13 11.59 14.60 -1.56
C GLU A 13 11.37 13.62 -2.73
N GLU A 14 11.91 12.40 -2.63
CA GLU A 14 11.68 11.35 -3.64
C GLU A 14 10.23 10.87 -3.67
N ILE A 15 9.55 10.82 -2.53
CA ILE A 15 8.11 10.52 -2.45
C ILE A 15 7.32 11.65 -3.10
N ASP A 16 7.61 12.90 -2.77
CA ASP A 16 6.91 14.08 -3.30
C ASP A 16 7.10 14.17 -4.83
N GLU A 17 8.30 13.87 -5.34
CA GLU A 17 8.59 13.77 -6.78
C GLU A 17 7.74 12.67 -7.45
N LEU A 18 7.72 11.46 -6.87
CA LEU A 18 6.90 10.34 -7.39
C LEU A 18 5.42 10.69 -7.41
N VAL A 19 4.92 11.29 -6.33
CA VAL A 19 3.52 11.71 -6.22
C VAL A 19 3.18 12.79 -7.25
N LYS A 20 4.05 13.79 -7.42
CA LYS A 20 3.90 14.83 -8.43
C LYS A 20 3.86 14.23 -9.84
N THR A 21 4.81 13.36 -10.17
CA THR A 21 4.83 12.64 -11.45
C THR A 21 3.57 11.81 -11.66
N GLY A 22 3.11 11.08 -10.62
CA GLY A 22 1.88 10.31 -10.69
C GLY A 22 0.63 11.17 -10.93
N CYS A 23 0.56 12.35 -10.34
CA CYS A 23 -0.51 13.33 -10.59
C CYS A 23 -0.44 13.88 -12.02
N ASP A 24 0.75 14.20 -12.51
CA ASP A 24 0.94 14.68 -13.89
C ASP A 24 0.53 13.62 -14.93
N ILE A 25 0.87 12.34 -14.69
CA ILE A 25 0.41 11.23 -15.53
C ILE A 25 -1.14 11.14 -15.56
N MET A 26 -1.82 11.44 -14.44
CA MET A 26 -3.29 11.44 -14.41
C MET A 26 -3.87 12.55 -15.29
N GLU A 27 -3.23 13.70 -15.35
CA GLU A 27 -3.68 14.88 -16.08
C GLU A 27 -3.32 14.81 -17.57
N HIS A 28 -2.16 14.22 -17.89
CA HIS A 28 -1.60 14.19 -19.24
C HIS A 28 -1.24 12.75 -19.70
N PRO A 29 -2.15 11.76 -19.62
CA PRO A 29 -1.79 10.34 -19.82
C PRO A 29 -1.23 10.04 -21.22
N ALA A 30 -1.61 10.82 -22.23
CA ALA A 30 -1.11 10.64 -23.61
C ALA A 30 0.39 10.92 -23.76
N GLU A 31 0.95 11.82 -22.94
CA GLU A 31 2.38 12.17 -22.97
C GLU A 31 3.26 11.03 -22.44
N TYR A 32 2.66 10.11 -21.69
CA TYR A 32 3.35 8.98 -21.07
C TYR A 32 3.13 7.64 -21.80
N ALA A 33 2.23 7.60 -22.78
CA ALA A 33 1.79 6.35 -23.43
C ALA A 33 2.89 5.54 -24.13
N HIS A 34 4.06 6.17 -24.42
CA HIS A 34 5.19 5.57 -25.12
C HIS A 34 6.50 5.64 -24.34
N LYS A 35 6.47 6.00 -23.05
CA LYS A 35 7.68 6.16 -22.23
C LYS A 35 8.44 4.84 -22.01
N CYS A 36 7.75 3.71 -22.03
CA CYS A 36 8.34 2.39 -21.84
C CYS A 36 8.26 1.50 -23.10
N ASP A 37 8.22 2.10 -24.29
CA ASP A 37 8.24 1.32 -25.53
C ASP A 37 9.46 0.37 -25.57
N GLY A 38 9.23 -0.91 -25.87
CA GLY A 38 10.26 -1.94 -25.91
C GLY A 38 10.73 -2.45 -24.53
N LYS A 39 10.20 -1.93 -23.41
CA LYS A 39 10.50 -2.39 -22.07
C LYS A 39 9.55 -3.48 -21.58
N ILE A 40 10.05 -4.40 -20.76
CA ILE A 40 9.32 -5.55 -20.25
C ILE A 40 9.32 -5.53 -18.71
N LEU A 41 8.12 -5.56 -18.12
CA LEU A 41 7.92 -5.78 -16.69
C LEU A 41 7.64 -7.25 -16.42
N ALA A 42 8.39 -7.89 -15.52
CA ALA A 42 8.05 -9.19 -14.98
C ALA A 42 7.21 -9.06 -13.70
N THR A 43 6.00 -9.66 -13.66
CA THR A 43 5.15 -9.75 -12.48
C THR A 43 5.24 -11.15 -11.88
N LEU A 44 6.04 -11.31 -10.80
CA LEU A 44 6.32 -12.59 -10.16
C LEU A 44 5.53 -12.71 -8.85
N PHE A 45 4.32 -13.24 -8.94
CA PHE A 45 3.41 -13.36 -7.82
C PHE A 45 3.39 -14.80 -7.27
N PHE A 46 4.26 -15.08 -6.30
CA PHE A 46 4.28 -16.36 -5.58
C PHE A 46 3.09 -16.51 -4.62
N GLU A 47 2.50 -15.39 -4.20
CA GLU A 47 1.25 -15.33 -3.45
C GLU A 47 0.20 -14.58 -4.28
N PRO A 48 -1.05 -15.11 -4.43
CA PRO A 48 -2.07 -14.46 -5.25
C PRO A 48 -2.40 -13.04 -4.79
N SER A 49 -2.50 -12.12 -5.74
CA SER A 49 -2.98 -10.76 -5.51
C SER A 49 -3.52 -10.14 -6.80
N THR A 50 -4.84 -10.18 -6.97
CA THR A 50 -5.49 -9.69 -8.18
C THR A 50 -5.22 -8.21 -8.43
N ARG A 51 -5.53 -7.34 -7.45
CA ARG A 51 -5.42 -5.88 -7.61
C ARG A 51 -3.99 -5.42 -7.86
N THR A 52 -3.04 -5.86 -7.01
CA THR A 52 -1.65 -5.41 -7.12
C THR A 52 -1.03 -5.84 -8.46
N ARG A 53 -1.26 -7.09 -8.87
CA ARG A 53 -0.76 -7.60 -10.14
C ARG A 53 -1.34 -6.83 -11.32
N LEU A 54 -2.67 -6.77 -11.43
CA LEU A 54 -3.34 -6.06 -12.53
C LEU A 54 -2.97 -4.57 -12.56
N SER A 55 -2.76 -3.94 -11.40
CA SER A 55 -2.34 -2.55 -11.35
C SER A 55 -0.91 -2.34 -11.90
N PHE A 56 0.04 -3.24 -11.60
CA PHE A 56 1.39 -3.19 -12.19
C PHE A 56 1.36 -3.45 -13.69
N GLU A 57 0.62 -4.47 -14.12
CA GLU A 57 0.49 -4.82 -15.53
C GLU A 57 -0.17 -3.68 -16.31
N SER A 58 -1.27 -3.13 -15.79
CA SER A 58 -1.93 -1.97 -16.38
C SER A 58 -1.02 -0.74 -16.42
N ALA A 59 -0.21 -0.51 -15.38
CA ALA A 59 0.75 0.60 -15.35
C ALA A 59 1.78 0.48 -16.49
N MET A 60 2.41 -0.68 -16.63
CA MET A 60 3.40 -0.91 -17.69
C MET A 60 2.81 -0.82 -19.10
N LEU A 61 1.63 -1.43 -19.32
CA LEU A 61 0.92 -1.36 -20.59
C LEU A 61 0.52 0.08 -20.94
N SER A 62 0.11 0.87 -19.94
CA SER A 62 -0.24 2.30 -20.16
C SER A 62 0.98 3.16 -20.50
N LEU A 63 2.19 2.71 -20.21
CA LEU A 63 3.45 3.34 -20.60
C LEU A 63 3.98 2.86 -21.96
N GLY A 64 3.26 1.98 -22.68
CA GLY A 64 3.69 1.39 -23.95
C GLY A 64 4.57 0.14 -23.81
N GLY A 65 4.87 -0.29 -22.59
CA GLY A 65 5.68 -1.47 -22.34
C GLY A 65 4.91 -2.79 -22.45
N GLN A 66 5.60 -3.88 -22.16
CA GLN A 66 5.07 -5.25 -22.22
C GLN A 66 5.15 -5.90 -20.82
N VAL A 67 4.41 -6.99 -20.64
CA VAL A 67 4.39 -7.72 -19.37
C VAL A 67 4.55 -9.21 -19.58
N LEU A 68 5.26 -9.87 -18.65
CA LEU A 68 5.34 -11.32 -18.53
C LEU A 68 5.25 -11.70 -17.05
N GLY A 69 5.01 -12.95 -16.71
CA GLY A 69 5.03 -13.38 -15.32
C GLY A 69 4.05 -14.51 -15.00
N PHE A 70 3.84 -14.73 -13.69
CA PHE A 70 2.92 -15.73 -13.16
C PHE A 70 2.14 -15.20 -11.97
N SER A 71 0.99 -15.83 -11.67
CA SER A 71 0.02 -15.37 -10.66
C SER A 71 0.07 -16.14 -9.34
N SER A 72 0.80 -17.27 -9.29
CA SER A 72 0.95 -18.10 -8.10
C SER A 72 2.21 -18.96 -8.19
N ALA A 73 2.74 -19.40 -7.05
CA ALA A 73 3.84 -20.38 -7.00
C ALA A 73 3.47 -21.68 -7.73
N ALA A 74 2.20 -22.09 -7.64
CA ALA A 74 1.72 -23.33 -8.30
C ALA A 74 1.80 -23.29 -9.84
N SER A 75 1.74 -22.09 -10.43
CA SER A 75 1.86 -21.88 -11.88
C SER A 75 3.30 -21.57 -12.35
N SER A 76 4.29 -21.79 -11.49
CA SER A 76 5.70 -21.51 -11.75
C SER A 76 6.62 -22.69 -11.39
N SER A 77 7.89 -22.61 -11.74
CA SER A 77 8.91 -23.61 -11.37
C SER A 77 9.12 -23.74 -9.84
N ALA A 78 8.65 -22.79 -9.04
CA ALA A 78 8.65 -22.90 -7.59
C ALA A 78 7.87 -24.12 -7.09
N SER A 79 6.83 -24.57 -7.84
CA SER A 79 6.09 -25.80 -7.55
C SER A 79 6.95 -27.07 -7.63
N LYS A 80 8.07 -27.00 -8.36
CA LYS A 80 9.06 -28.07 -8.51
C LYS A 80 10.23 -27.94 -7.53
N GLY A 81 10.21 -26.92 -6.64
CA GLY A 81 11.27 -26.68 -5.67
C GLY A 81 12.35 -25.69 -6.11
N GLU A 82 12.16 -24.97 -7.23
CA GLU A 82 13.10 -23.93 -7.65
C GLU A 82 13.19 -22.81 -6.60
N SER A 83 14.41 -22.38 -6.29
CA SER A 83 14.65 -21.32 -5.32
C SER A 83 14.27 -19.94 -5.88
N VAL A 84 13.96 -18.98 -5.00
CA VAL A 84 13.75 -17.57 -5.39
C VAL A 84 14.98 -17.04 -6.15
N ALA A 85 16.18 -17.35 -5.66
CA ALA A 85 17.42 -16.90 -6.27
C ALA A 85 17.57 -17.37 -7.75
N ASP A 86 17.25 -18.64 -8.02
CA ASP A 86 17.36 -19.20 -9.39
C ASP A 86 16.27 -18.65 -10.30
N THR A 87 15.01 -18.57 -9.80
CA THR A 87 13.92 -17.93 -10.55
C THR A 87 14.31 -16.50 -10.95
N ILE A 88 14.87 -15.71 -10.03
CA ILE A 88 15.25 -14.32 -10.29
C ILE A 88 16.40 -14.23 -11.30
N ARG A 89 17.44 -15.07 -11.18
CA ARG A 89 18.55 -15.10 -12.16
C ARG A 89 18.06 -15.36 -13.58
N VAL A 90 17.13 -16.30 -13.72
CA VAL A 90 16.55 -16.63 -15.03
C VAL A 90 15.66 -15.50 -15.54
N VAL A 91 14.71 -15.05 -14.74
CA VAL A 91 13.70 -14.07 -15.18
C VAL A 91 14.31 -12.69 -15.44
N SER A 92 15.32 -12.28 -14.67
CA SER A 92 16.00 -11.00 -14.90
C SER A 92 16.73 -10.90 -16.25
N ALA A 93 16.96 -12.03 -16.93
CA ALA A 93 17.47 -12.04 -18.30
C ALA A 93 16.37 -11.83 -19.38
N TYR A 94 15.09 -11.84 -18.99
CA TYR A 94 13.94 -11.73 -19.90
C TYR A 94 13.18 -10.43 -19.76
N CYS A 95 13.55 -9.56 -18.83
CA CYS A 95 12.82 -8.33 -18.53
C CYS A 95 13.76 -7.18 -18.17
N ASP A 96 13.21 -5.96 -18.08
CA ASP A 96 13.93 -4.75 -17.68
C ASP A 96 13.67 -4.37 -16.23
N ILE A 97 12.59 -4.86 -15.62
CA ILE A 97 12.17 -4.58 -14.24
C ILE A 97 11.29 -5.71 -13.71
N ILE A 98 11.37 -5.97 -12.40
CA ILE A 98 10.60 -7.02 -11.72
C ILE A 98 9.72 -6.41 -10.63
N ALA A 99 8.42 -6.74 -10.63
CA ALA A 99 7.52 -6.57 -9.49
C ALA A 99 7.25 -7.94 -8.85
N MET A 100 7.72 -8.13 -7.61
CA MET A 100 7.67 -9.42 -6.92
C MET A 100 6.78 -9.37 -5.69
N ARG A 101 5.85 -10.34 -5.56
CA ARG A 101 5.08 -10.60 -4.35
C ARG A 101 5.36 -12.01 -3.84
N HIS A 102 5.63 -12.13 -2.52
CA HIS A 102 6.02 -13.41 -1.93
C HIS A 102 5.42 -13.59 -0.53
N PRO A 103 5.00 -14.83 -0.12
CA PRO A 103 4.47 -15.06 1.23
C PRO A 103 5.55 -14.99 2.33
N LYS A 104 6.83 -15.20 2.01
CA LYS A 104 7.93 -15.10 2.98
C LYS A 104 8.49 -13.69 3.02
N GLU A 105 8.62 -13.15 4.24
CA GLU A 105 9.26 -11.88 4.51
C GLU A 105 10.72 -11.87 4.04
N GLY A 106 11.17 -10.75 3.49
CA GLY A 106 12.55 -10.59 2.98
C GLY A 106 12.84 -11.25 1.63
N ALA A 107 11.92 -12.02 1.04
CA ALA A 107 12.16 -12.64 -0.27
C ALA A 107 12.47 -11.63 -1.39
N PRO A 108 11.82 -10.44 -1.47
CA PRO A 108 12.21 -9.40 -2.41
C PRO A 108 13.62 -8.84 -2.17
N LEU A 109 14.08 -8.78 -0.92
CA LEU A 109 15.45 -8.37 -0.61
C LEU A 109 16.47 -9.42 -1.12
N VAL A 110 16.17 -10.71 -0.95
CA VAL A 110 17.00 -11.78 -1.56
C VAL A 110 17.00 -11.66 -3.09
N ALA A 111 15.85 -11.33 -3.69
CA ALA A 111 15.75 -11.12 -5.13
C ALA A 111 16.70 -10.03 -5.63
N THR A 112 16.87 -8.93 -4.92
CA THR A 112 17.80 -7.85 -5.33
C THR A 112 19.26 -8.30 -5.40
N GLN A 113 19.65 -9.31 -4.61
CA GLN A 113 21.03 -9.83 -4.59
C GLN A 113 21.36 -10.72 -5.81
N HIS A 114 20.32 -11.15 -6.54
CA HIS A 114 20.45 -12.09 -7.67
C HIS A 114 19.89 -11.55 -8.97
N SER A 115 19.24 -10.39 -8.96
CA SER A 115 18.66 -9.74 -10.12
C SER A 115 19.68 -8.91 -10.89
N LEU A 116 19.56 -8.93 -12.22
CA LEU A 116 20.30 -8.03 -13.13
C LEU A 116 19.54 -6.72 -13.38
N VAL A 117 18.28 -6.62 -12.92
CA VAL A 117 17.39 -5.50 -13.18
C VAL A 117 16.72 -5.03 -11.88
N PRO A 118 16.14 -3.82 -11.83
CA PRO A 118 15.44 -3.32 -10.65
C PRO A 118 14.35 -4.27 -10.15
N VAL A 119 14.23 -4.40 -8.82
CA VAL A 119 13.20 -5.19 -8.14
C VAL A 119 12.30 -4.29 -7.30
N ILE A 120 10.99 -4.45 -7.47
CA ILE A 120 9.95 -3.80 -6.67
C ILE A 120 9.30 -4.84 -5.75
N ASN A 121 9.26 -4.56 -4.45
CA ASN A 121 8.47 -5.31 -3.48
C ASN A 121 6.97 -4.98 -3.66
N ALA A 122 6.22 -5.91 -4.22
CA ALA A 122 4.76 -5.84 -4.38
C ALA A 122 4.01 -6.49 -3.20
N GLY A 123 4.69 -6.71 -2.07
CA GLY A 123 4.21 -7.28 -0.82
C GLY A 123 4.95 -8.56 -0.41
N ASP A 124 5.52 -8.60 0.79
CA ASP A 124 6.23 -9.74 1.36
C ASP A 124 5.64 -10.15 2.71
N GLY A 125 4.86 -11.21 2.72
CA GLY A 125 4.26 -11.76 3.95
C GLY A 125 3.48 -10.73 4.76
N GLY A 126 3.79 -10.62 6.03
CA GLY A 126 3.26 -9.61 6.98
C GLY A 126 4.10 -8.34 7.09
N HIS A 127 5.22 -8.25 6.38
CA HIS A 127 6.26 -7.27 6.62
C HIS A 127 6.00 -5.93 5.90
N ASN A 128 6.23 -5.84 4.58
CA ASN A 128 6.16 -4.57 3.85
C ASN A 128 5.29 -4.63 2.59
N HIS A 129 4.72 -3.47 2.24
CA HIS A 129 4.06 -3.26 0.95
C HIS A 129 4.29 -1.81 0.48
N PRO A 130 5.52 -1.43 0.09
CA PRO A 130 5.88 -0.04 -0.18
C PRO A 130 5.02 0.60 -1.27
N THR A 131 4.59 -0.17 -2.27
CA THR A 131 3.76 0.36 -3.36
C THR A 131 2.30 0.58 -2.95
N GLN A 132 1.82 -0.07 -1.88
CA GLN A 132 0.54 0.29 -1.28
C GLN A 132 0.67 1.63 -0.53
N THR A 133 1.75 1.81 0.21
CA THR A 133 2.02 3.10 0.89
C THR A 133 2.10 4.24 -0.12
N LEU A 134 2.79 4.07 -1.24
CA LEU A 134 2.79 5.07 -2.32
C LEU A 134 1.40 5.32 -2.89
N THR A 135 0.56 4.28 -3.01
CA THR A 135 -0.85 4.41 -3.43
C THR A 135 -1.66 5.24 -2.43
N ASP A 136 -1.43 5.03 -1.14
CA ASP A 136 -2.08 5.77 -0.07
C ASP A 136 -1.63 7.24 -0.09
N LEU A 137 -0.33 7.48 -0.24
CA LEU A 137 0.25 8.83 -0.27
C LEU A 137 -0.24 9.66 -1.46
N ILE A 138 -0.23 9.12 -2.69
CA ILE A 138 -0.76 9.87 -3.84
C ILE A 138 -2.24 10.19 -3.67
N THR A 139 -3.00 9.30 -3.02
CA THR A 139 -4.42 9.53 -2.74
C THR A 139 -4.60 10.64 -1.70
N ILE A 140 -3.84 10.60 -0.60
CA ILE A 140 -3.84 11.67 0.41
C ILE A 140 -3.49 13.02 -0.23
N HIS A 141 -2.42 13.05 -1.03
CA HIS A 141 -1.98 14.29 -1.69
C HIS A 141 -3.06 14.82 -2.66
N LYS A 142 -3.65 13.95 -3.47
CA LYS A 142 -4.70 14.35 -4.43
C LYS A 142 -5.95 14.91 -3.74
N GLU A 143 -6.33 14.33 -2.61
CA GLU A 143 -7.53 14.70 -1.87
C GLU A 143 -7.33 15.86 -0.88
N LYS A 144 -6.11 16.05 -0.36
CA LYS A 144 -5.79 17.09 0.65
C LYS A 144 -4.84 18.18 0.13
N GLY A 145 -4.09 17.93 -0.93
CA GLY A 145 -3.10 18.86 -1.50
C GLY A 145 -1.77 18.90 -0.76
N HIS A 146 -1.65 18.27 0.40
CA HIS A 146 -0.46 18.28 1.26
C HIS A 146 -0.39 17.05 2.15
N PHE A 147 0.75 16.85 2.81
CA PHE A 147 0.97 15.78 3.80
C PHE A 147 1.07 16.32 5.23
N ASP A 148 1.42 17.59 5.40
CA ASP A 148 1.62 18.23 6.70
C ASP A 148 0.28 18.56 7.40
N ASN A 149 0.33 18.63 8.75
CA ASN A 149 -0.79 19.08 9.57
C ASN A 149 -2.07 18.25 9.41
N LEU A 150 -1.96 16.95 9.16
CA LEU A 150 -3.08 16.02 9.03
C LEU A 150 -3.27 15.17 10.28
N THR A 151 -4.52 15.02 10.71
CA THR A 151 -4.92 14.03 11.71
C THR A 151 -5.40 12.76 11.02
N ILE A 152 -4.63 11.68 11.17
CA ILE A 152 -4.87 10.41 10.48
C ILE A 152 -5.35 9.36 11.47
N GLY A 153 -6.60 8.92 11.32
CA GLY A 153 -7.20 7.83 12.06
C GLY A 153 -6.95 6.49 11.36
N PHE A 154 -6.42 5.52 12.09
CA PHE A 154 -6.33 4.13 11.65
C PHE A 154 -7.32 3.30 12.44
N CYS A 155 -8.23 2.59 11.79
CA CYS A 155 -9.29 1.84 12.45
C CYS A 155 -9.35 0.39 11.98
N GLY A 156 -9.39 -0.56 12.93
CA GLY A 156 -9.53 -1.98 12.70
C GLY A 156 -8.36 -2.82 13.20
N ASP A 157 -7.79 -3.68 12.34
CA ASP A 157 -6.63 -4.51 12.68
C ASP A 157 -5.32 -3.75 12.49
N LEU A 158 -4.85 -3.12 13.56
CA LEU A 158 -3.58 -2.40 13.56
C LEU A 158 -2.38 -3.29 13.90
N LYS A 159 -2.64 -4.50 14.43
CA LYS A 159 -1.60 -5.44 14.85
C LYS A 159 -0.95 -6.13 13.66
N PHE A 160 -1.75 -6.64 12.74
CA PHE A 160 -1.30 -7.39 11.57
C PHE A 160 -1.35 -6.56 10.28
N GLY A 161 -1.83 -5.31 10.37
CA GLY A 161 -2.01 -4.39 9.27
C GLY A 161 -0.68 -3.80 8.76
N ARG A 162 0.10 -4.55 7.96
CA ARG A 162 1.36 -4.05 7.37
C ARG A 162 1.21 -2.72 6.62
N THR A 163 0.06 -2.48 5.98
CA THR A 163 -0.22 -1.22 5.29
C THR A 163 -0.34 -0.05 6.27
N VAL A 164 -0.92 -0.30 7.46
CA VAL A 164 -0.93 0.67 8.56
C VAL A 164 0.49 0.98 9.02
N HIS A 165 1.30 -0.05 9.28
CA HIS A 165 2.68 0.12 9.76
C HIS A 165 3.51 0.95 8.78
N SER A 166 3.44 0.64 7.50
CA SER A 166 4.19 1.34 6.46
C SER A 166 3.68 2.78 6.27
N LEU A 167 2.37 3.03 6.35
CA LEU A 167 1.83 4.38 6.23
C LEU A 167 2.14 5.23 7.46
N VAL A 168 2.11 4.67 8.67
CA VAL A 168 2.58 5.34 9.90
C VAL A 168 4.05 5.72 9.76
N ALA A 169 4.90 4.81 9.29
CA ALA A 169 6.32 5.07 9.07
C ALA A 169 6.55 6.21 8.05
N ALA A 170 5.81 6.21 6.94
CA ALA A 170 5.89 7.24 5.92
C ALA A 170 5.42 8.61 6.45
N MET A 171 4.21 8.67 7.02
CA MET A 171 3.59 9.92 7.49
C MET A 171 4.29 10.50 8.72
N SER A 172 4.99 9.70 9.52
CA SER A 172 5.78 10.20 10.65
C SER A 172 6.97 11.08 10.26
N ARG A 173 7.23 11.27 8.98
CA ARG A 173 8.30 12.13 8.45
C ARG A 173 7.81 13.51 8.05
N TYR A 174 6.49 13.74 8.05
CA TYR A 174 5.89 15.03 7.71
C TYR A 174 5.53 15.83 8.95
N THR A 175 5.55 17.16 8.84
CA THR A 175 5.37 18.07 9.97
C THR A 175 3.91 18.18 10.39
N GLY A 176 3.67 18.26 11.70
CA GLY A 176 2.32 18.52 12.24
C GLY A 176 1.33 17.35 12.09
N VAL A 177 1.79 16.18 11.66
CA VAL A 177 0.93 14.98 11.57
C VAL A 177 0.63 14.45 12.96
N ARG A 178 -0.65 14.12 13.20
CA ARG A 178 -1.15 13.46 14.40
C ARG A 178 -1.78 12.14 14.06
N PHE A 179 -1.55 11.12 14.89
CA PHE A 179 -2.13 9.80 14.70
C PHE A 179 -3.24 9.52 15.71
N VAL A 180 -4.31 8.86 15.24
CA VAL A 180 -5.39 8.33 16.06
C VAL A 180 -5.52 6.85 15.76
N PHE A 181 -5.26 5.99 16.76
CA PHE A 181 -5.31 4.55 16.62
C PHE A 181 -6.57 4.00 17.26
N VAL A 182 -7.48 3.44 16.46
CA VAL A 182 -8.76 2.88 16.89
C VAL A 182 -8.76 1.39 16.68
N SER A 183 -8.73 0.62 17.76
CA SER A 183 -8.69 -0.85 17.67
C SER A 183 -9.12 -1.49 19.00
N PRO A 184 -9.61 -2.75 18.97
CA PRO A 184 -9.68 -3.56 20.18
C PRO A 184 -8.30 -3.71 20.83
N GLU A 185 -8.26 -4.04 22.12
CA GLU A 185 -7.00 -4.20 22.87
C GLU A 185 -6.06 -5.21 22.21
N GLU A 186 -6.61 -6.31 21.69
CA GLU A 186 -5.88 -7.42 21.10
C GLU A 186 -5.29 -7.09 19.71
N LEU A 187 -5.83 -6.07 19.03
CA LEU A 187 -5.45 -5.64 17.69
C LEU A 187 -4.72 -4.28 17.66
N LYS A 188 -4.23 -3.82 18.80
CA LYS A 188 -3.46 -2.57 18.91
C LYS A 188 -2.19 -2.58 18.06
N LEU A 189 -1.81 -1.39 17.64
CA LEU A 189 -0.55 -1.16 16.94
C LEU A 189 0.63 -1.75 17.71
N PRO A 190 1.49 -2.57 17.07
CA PRO A 190 2.62 -3.21 17.72
C PRO A 190 3.55 -2.19 18.40
N ARG A 191 4.10 -2.61 19.54
CA ARG A 191 4.98 -1.74 20.33
C ARG A 191 6.17 -1.25 19.51
N TYR A 192 6.79 -2.11 18.71
CA TYR A 192 7.96 -1.74 17.92
C TYR A 192 7.65 -0.63 16.89
N VAL A 193 6.50 -0.69 16.20
CA VAL A 193 6.06 0.37 15.27
C VAL A 193 5.85 1.68 16.01
N LYS A 194 5.15 1.61 17.15
CA LYS A 194 4.87 2.80 17.97
C LYS A 194 6.15 3.42 18.52
N GLU A 195 7.08 2.63 19.05
CA GLU A 195 8.36 3.14 19.57
C GLU A 195 9.20 3.75 18.43
N GLN A 196 9.30 3.06 17.30
CA GLN A 196 10.19 3.44 16.20
C GLN A 196 9.71 4.68 15.42
N TYR A 197 8.40 4.80 15.16
CA TYR A 197 7.90 5.82 14.25
C TYR A 197 7.03 6.90 14.89
N VAL A 198 6.52 6.66 16.09
CA VAL A 198 5.64 7.60 16.77
C VAL A 198 6.37 8.24 17.95
N LYS A 199 6.79 7.45 18.94
CA LYS A 199 7.41 7.98 20.17
C LYS A 199 8.81 8.53 19.95
N SER A 200 9.68 7.84 19.20
CA SER A 200 11.05 8.32 18.93
C SER A 200 11.08 9.68 18.22
N LYS A 201 10.00 10.01 17.52
CA LYS A 201 9.83 11.29 16.80
C LYS A 201 8.94 12.29 17.54
N ASN A 202 8.52 11.95 18.77
CA ASN A 202 7.60 12.78 19.57
C ASN A 202 6.30 13.14 18.81
N MET A 203 5.81 12.22 17.96
CA MET A 203 4.58 12.44 17.21
C MET A 203 3.37 12.44 18.17
N PRO A 204 2.46 13.42 18.07
CA PRO A 204 1.22 13.40 18.84
C PRO A 204 0.35 12.23 18.39
N TYR A 205 -0.17 11.47 19.36
CA TYR A 205 -1.09 10.38 19.07
C TYR A 205 -2.12 10.15 20.16
N THR A 206 -3.26 9.60 19.79
CA THR A 206 -4.34 9.14 20.67
C THR A 206 -4.63 7.65 20.39
N GLN A 207 -5.05 6.91 21.41
CA GLN A 207 -5.57 5.55 21.27
C GLN A 207 -7.01 5.52 21.79
N SER A 208 -7.92 4.94 21.04
CA SER A 208 -9.32 4.74 21.43
C SER A 208 -9.81 3.36 21.02
N THR A 209 -10.87 2.90 21.65
CA THR A 209 -11.66 1.73 21.24
C THR A 209 -12.97 2.14 20.58
N CYS A 210 -13.30 3.44 20.53
CA CYS A 210 -14.52 3.98 19.96
C CYS A 210 -14.18 4.92 18.79
N LEU A 211 -14.65 4.58 17.58
CA LEU A 211 -14.40 5.36 16.38
C LEU A 211 -15.19 6.67 16.40
N GLU A 212 -16.42 6.63 16.87
CA GLU A 212 -17.36 7.75 16.86
C GLU A 212 -16.86 8.93 17.71
N GLU A 213 -16.15 8.65 18.81
CA GLU A 213 -15.59 9.67 19.70
C GLU A 213 -14.50 10.51 19.04
N VAL A 214 -13.73 9.90 18.14
CA VAL A 214 -12.58 10.56 17.49
C VAL A 214 -12.88 11.05 16.08
N MET A 215 -14.01 10.64 15.50
CA MET A 215 -14.42 10.96 14.15
C MET A 215 -14.35 12.46 13.81
N PRO A 216 -14.81 13.39 14.67
CA PRO A 216 -14.79 14.82 14.39
C PRO A 216 -13.39 15.43 14.23
N GLU A 217 -12.35 14.73 14.69
CA GLU A 217 -10.98 15.23 14.64
C GLU A 217 -10.25 14.83 13.34
N LEU A 218 -10.74 13.81 12.64
CA LEU A 218 -10.00 13.14 11.55
C LEU A 218 -10.05 13.94 10.24
N ASP A 219 -8.91 14.04 9.59
CA ASP A 219 -8.78 14.50 8.19
C ASP A 219 -8.74 13.31 7.23
N ILE A 220 -8.14 12.20 7.67
CA ILE A 220 -8.08 10.92 6.97
C ILE A 220 -8.56 9.82 7.92
N LEU A 221 -9.45 8.96 7.45
CA LEU A 221 -9.82 7.70 8.10
C LEU A 221 -9.33 6.54 7.23
N TYR A 222 -8.34 5.79 7.74
CA TYR A 222 -7.82 4.59 7.11
C TYR A 222 -8.42 3.36 7.78
N MET A 223 -9.39 2.74 7.10
CA MET A 223 -10.05 1.53 7.57
C MET A 223 -9.26 0.29 7.17
N THR A 224 -9.23 -0.72 8.03
CA THR A 224 -8.63 -2.03 7.75
C THR A 224 -9.57 -3.15 8.15
N ARG A 225 -9.55 -4.25 7.39
CA ARG A 225 -10.26 -5.47 7.77
C ARG A 225 -9.50 -6.26 8.84
N VAL A 226 -10.22 -7.01 9.64
CA VAL A 226 -9.63 -8.04 10.51
C VAL A 226 -9.21 -9.22 9.65
N GLN A 227 -7.92 -9.59 9.68
CA GLN A 227 -7.32 -10.56 8.76
C GLN A 227 -7.45 -11.99 9.31
N LYS A 228 -8.48 -12.75 8.88
CA LYS A 228 -8.73 -14.16 9.33
C LYS A 228 -7.47 -15.01 9.22
N GLU A 229 -6.72 -14.86 8.16
CA GLU A 229 -5.51 -15.63 7.85
C GLU A 229 -4.34 -15.42 8.83
N ARG A 230 -4.47 -14.48 9.77
CA ARG A 230 -3.44 -14.17 10.79
C ARG A 230 -3.80 -14.67 12.19
N PHE A 231 -5.01 -15.22 12.37
CA PHE A 231 -5.44 -15.76 13.65
C PHE A 231 -5.12 -17.26 13.76
N PHE A 232 -4.55 -17.66 14.88
CA PHE A 232 -4.35 -19.08 15.22
C PHE A 232 -5.64 -19.75 15.68
N ASN A 233 -6.56 -18.97 16.29
CA ASN A 233 -7.84 -19.43 16.82
C ASN A 233 -8.99 -18.77 16.06
N GLU A 234 -9.90 -19.57 15.53
CA GLU A 234 -11.08 -19.07 14.81
C GLU A 234 -12.06 -18.33 15.73
N GLU A 235 -12.15 -18.71 17.01
CA GLU A 235 -13.01 -18.06 17.99
C GLU A 235 -12.60 -16.60 18.21
N ASP A 236 -11.29 -16.31 18.31
CA ASP A 236 -10.78 -14.96 18.44
C ASP A 236 -11.10 -14.12 17.19
N TYR A 237 -10.96 -14.70 16.00
CA TYR A 237 -11.35 -14.02 14.77
C TYR A 237 -12.85 -13.70 14.77
N LEU A 238 -13.72 -14.68 15.08
CA LEU A 238 -15.18 -14.49 15.09
C LEU A 238 -15.63 -13.41 16.09
N ARG A 239 -14.95 -13.30 17.22
CA ARG A 239 -15.20 -12.27 18.23
C ARG A 239 -14.81 -10.86 17.76
N LEU A 240 -13.74 -10.74 16.97
CA LEU A 240 -13.13 -9.46 16.60
C LEU A 240 -13.48 -8.97 15.19
N LYS A 241 -13.93 -9.85 14.29
CA LYS A 241 -14.16 -9.54 12.87
C LYS A 241 -15.12 -8.38 12.61
N ASP A 242 -16.11 -8.21 13.49
CA ASP A 242 -17.15 -7.19 13.37
C ASP A 242 -16.99 -6.04 14.37
N SER A 243 -15.79 -5.87 14.97
CA SER A 243 -15.53 -4.83 15.97
C SER A 243 -15.77 -3.43 15.44
N TYR A 244 -15.49 -3.18 14.16
CA TYR A 244 -15.71 -1.90 13.52
C TYR A 244 -16.36 -2.10 12.16
N ILE A 245 -17.58 -1.58 12.03
CA ILE A 245 -18.30 -1.49 10.76
C ILE A 245 -18.61 -0.01 10.54
N LEU A 246 -18.01 0.58 9.52
CA LEU A 246 -18.29 1.96 9.14
C LEU A 246 -19.62 2.02 8.39
N THR A 247 -20.54 2.84 8.90
CA THR A 247 -21.86 3.08 8.30
C THR A 247 -22.07 4.58 8.07
N PRO A 248 -23.04 5.02 7.26
CA PRO A 248 -23.34 6.44 7.07
C PRO A 248 -23.63 7.20 8.39
N GLU A 249 -24.31 6.57 9.34
CA GLU A 249 -24.65 7.16 10.63
C GLU A 249 -23.39 7.54 11.44
N LYS A 250 -22.36 6.71 11.35
CA LYS A 250 -21.06 6.98 12.01
C LYS A 250 -20.30 8.14 11.41
N LEU A 251 -20.67 8.56 10.20
CA LEU A 251 -20.07 9.69 9.49
C LEU A 251 -20.80 11.02 9.72
N GLU A 252 -21.91 11.04 10.47
CA GLU A 252 -22.69 12.28 10.69
C GLU A 252 -21.89 13.40 11.37
N ASN A 253 -21.00 13.04 12.31
CA ASN A 253 -20.16 14.00 13.02
C ASN A 253 -18.76 14.16 12.41
N ALA A 254 -18.49 13.54 11.26
CA ALA A 254 -17.20 13.65 10.57
C ALA A 254 -17.09 15.01 9.85
N LYS A 255 -15.87 15.48 9.66
CA LYS A 255 -15.60 16.67 8.85
C LYS A 255 -16.12 16.45 7.40
N GLU A 256 -16.58 17.52 6.77
CA GLU A 256 -17.01 17.48 5.37
C GLU A 256 -15.86 17.10 4.40
N ASP A 257 -14.65 17.50 4.75
CA ASP A 257 -13.44 17.24 4.01
C ASP A 257 -12.69 15.98 4.47
N LEU A 258 -13.26 15.17 5.41
CA LEU A 258 -12.73 13.84 5.73
C LEU A 258 -12.54 13.03 4.45
N ARG A 259 -11.48 12.22 4.38
CA ARG A 259 -11.31 11.23 3.31
C ARG A 259 -11.14 9.85 3.89
N ILE A 260 -11.91 8.90 3.36
CA ILE A 260 -11.96 7.51 3.82
C ILE A 260 -11.16 6.64 2.85
N LEU A 261 -10.10 6.03 3.36
CA LEU A 261 -9.20 5.15 2.63
C LEU A 261 -9.34 3.71 3.13
N HIS A 262 -9.05 2.75 2.25
CA HIS A 262 -9.01 1.33 2.57
C HIS A 262 -8.12 0.60 1.56
N PRO A 263 -7.17 -0.27 1.97
CA PRO A 263 -6.27 -0.96 1.03
C PRO A 263 -6.96 -2.02 0.18
N LEU A 264 -8.21 -2.36 0.48
CA LEU A 264 -8.99 -3.44 -0.13
C LEU A 264 -8.29 -4.82 -0.09
N PRO A 265 -9.01 -5.95 -0.12
CA PRO A 265 -10.47 -6.04 -0.22
C PRO A 265 -11.14 -5.68 1.10
N ARG A 266 -12.28 -5.04 1.05
CA ARG A 266 -13.18 -4.98 2.20
C ARG A 266 -14.04 -6.25 2.23
N VAL A 267 -14.52 -6.60 3.42
CA VAL A 267 -15.50 -7.67 3.65
C VAL A 267 -16.80 -7.05 4.16
N ASN A 268 -16.82 -6.62 5.42
CA ASN A 268 -17.97 -6.00 6.07
C ASN A 268 -17.62 -4.76 6.91
N GLU A 269 -16.33 -4.45 7.05
CA GLU A 269 -15.84 -3.33 7.85
C GLU A 269 -16.20 -1.93 7.29
N ILE A 270 -16.65 -1.85 6.05
CA ILE A 270 -17.29 -0.69 5.47
C ILE A 270 -18.59 -1.13 4.80
N SER A 271 -19.72 -0.60 5.26
CA SER A 271 -21.03 -0.83 4.64
C SER A 271 -21.04 -0.34 3.19
N VAL A 272 -21.72 -1.07 2.31
CA VAL A 272 -21.92 -0.68 0.90
C VAL A 272 -22.60 0.68 0.78
N ALA A 273 -23.44 1.04 1.74
CA ALA A 273 -24.11 2.36 1.76
C ALA A 273 -23.12 3.55 1.86
N VAL A 274 -21.90 3.32 2.36
CA VAL A 274 -20.84 4.35 2.41
C VAL A 274 -20.23 4.62 1.02
N ASP A 275 -20.42 3.76 0.02
CA ASP A 275 -19.86 3.93 -1.32
C ASP A 275 -20.35 5.21 -2.01
N GLU A 276 -21.56 5.64 -1.69
CA GLU A 276 -22.19 6.85 -2.24
C GLU A 276 -21.78 8.14 -1.48
N ASP A 277 -21.09 8.00 -0.34
CA ASP A 277 -20.60 9.16 0.41
C ASP A 277 -19.42 9.81 -0.36
N PRO A 278 -19.46 11.14 -0.61
CA PRO A 278 -18.41 11.82 -1.35
C PRO A 278 -17.02 11.76 -0.69
N ARG A 279 -16.97 11.41 0.60
CA ARG A 279 -15.74 11.23 1.37
C ARG A 279 -15.10 9.85 1.15
N ALA A 280 -15.82 8.89 0.56
CA ALA A 280 -15.32 7.55 0.25
C ALA A 280 -14.31 7.58 -0.91
N CYS A 281 -13.03 7.33 -0.61
CA CYS A 281 -11.95 7.43 -1.59
C CYS A 281 -11.30 6.08 -1.96
N TYR A 282 -11.69 4.97 -1.34
CA TYR A 282 -10.99 3.69 -1.46
C TYR A 282 -11.00 3.08 -2.87
N PHE A 283 -11.99 3.35 -3.71
CA PHE A 283 -11.97 2.94 -5.13
C PHE A 283 -11.11 3.87 -5.98
N LYS A 284 -11.15 5.20 -5.74
CA LYS A 284 -10.21 6.16 -6.33
C LYS A 284 -8.77 5.84 -5.92
N GLN A 285 -8.55 5.47 -4.65
CA GLN A 285 -7.26 5.01 -4.15
C GLN A 285 -6.73 3.83 -4.96
N ALA A 286 -7.55 2.81 -5.25
CA ALA A 286 -7.16 1.69 -6.09
C ALA A 286 -6.77 2.14 -7.52
N GLN A 287 -7.50 3.08 -8.08
CA GLN A 287 -7.20 3.68 -9.39
C GLN A 287 -5.88 4.47 -9.35
N ASN A 288 -5.68 5.30 -8.33
CA ASN A 288 -4.45 6.09 -8.13
C ASN A 288 -3.20 5.21 -8.05
N GLY A 289 -3.37 3.98 -7.54
CA GLY A 289 -2.31 2.98 -7.50
C GLY A 289 -1.69 2.66 -8.85
N ARG A 290 -2.43 2.74 -9.96
CA ARG A 290 -1.87 2.57 -11.30
C ARG A 290 -0.89 3.69 -11.64
N TYR A 291 -1.26 4.92 -11.41
CA TYR A 291 -0.47 6.10 -11.79
C TYR A 291 0.83 6.22 -10.98
N ILE A 292 0.77 5.97 -9.68
CA ILE A 292 2.00 6.00 -8.87
C ILE A 292 2.94 4.84 -9.23
N ARG A 293 2.41 3.69 -9.69
CA ARG A 293 3.22 2.59 -10.22
C ARG A 293 3.83 2.92 -11.58
N MET A 294 3.14 3.70 -12.42
CA MET A 294 3.72 4.23 -13.66
C MET A 294 4.93 5.12 -13.35
N ALA A 295 4.76 6.10 -12.45
CA ALA A 295 5.84 6.97 -12.00
C ALA A 295 7.03 6.18 -11.40
N LEU A 296 6.74 5.17 -10.55
CA LEU A 296 7.76 4.32 -9.95
C LEU A 296 8.52 3.49 -10.99
N ILE A 297 7.83 2.88 -11.96
CA ILE A 297 8.45 2.11 -13.06
C ILE A 297 9.38 3.00 -13.86
N MET A 298 8.94 4.19 -14.26
CA MET A 298 9.77 5.15 -14.99
C MET A 298 11.01 5.55 -14.19
N LYS A 299 10.85 5.90 -12.91
CA LYS A 299 11.96 6.29 -12.02
C LYS A 299 13.00 5.17 -11.91
N LEU A 300 12.59 3.92 -11.74
CA LEU A 300 13.50 2.77 -11.61
C LEU A 300 14.18 2.41 -12.94
N LEU A 301 13.52 2.64 -14.07
CA LEU A 301 14.11 2.46 -15.40
C LEU A 301 14.96 3.66 -15.85
N GLY A 302 15.04 4.74 -15.06
CA GLY A 302 15.77 5.97 -15.42
C GLY A 302 15.14 6.73 -16.59
N ILE A 303 13.81 6.60 -16.76
CA ILE A 303 13.03 7.27 -17.82
C ILE A 303 12.43 8.57 -17.25
N GLN A 304 12.59 9.65 -17.99
CA GLN A 304 12.05 10.97 -17.67
C GLN A 304 10.73 11.27 -18.41
#